data_0d1dc1d8c7564a6ca7a503509d0ca198
#
_entry.id   0d1dc1d8c7564a6ca7a503509d0ca198
#
_cell.length_a   1.000
_cell.length_b   1.000
_cell.length_c   1.000
_cell.angle_alpha   90.00
_cell.angle_beta   90.00
_cell.angle_gamma   90.00
#
_symmetry.space_group_name_H-M   'P 1'
#
loop_
_entity.id
_entity.type
_entity.pdbx_description
1 polymer ?
#
loop_
_entity_poly.entity_id
_entity_poly.type
_entity_poly.pdbx_seq_one_letter_code
_entity_poly.pdbx_strand_id
1 'polypeptide(L)'
;MEEDTIVIDEDSKKPLISEELCSGCGICTNRCPFGAITVINLPEALEEPIHRYGQNQFELFGLPTLKEGNVVGLLGQNGIGKSTIMNILSGTLIPNLGDYQKENKWDDIIEYYKGSALQNYFTDLKNQDIKVVHKPQMVDKLPKVVK
;
A
#
# COMPACT_ATOMS: atom_id res chain seq x y z
N MET A 1 -22.22 -2.60 -28.99
CA MET A 1 -21.85 -4.02 -28.88
C MET A 1 -21.16 -4.16 -27.54
N GLU A 2 -21.71 -4.96 -26.66
CA GLU A 2 -21.02 -5.29 -25.40
C GLU A 2 -19.81 -6.17 -25.76
N GLU A 3 -18.63 -5.74 -25.41
CA GLU A 3 -17.42 -6.54 -25.58
C GLU A 3 -17.35 -7.53 -24.42
N ASP A 4 -17.30 -8.81 -24.73
CA ASP A 4 -17.20 -9.88 -23.73
C ASP A 4 -15.79 -9.91 -23.13
N THR A 5 -15.70 -9.97 -21.82
CA THR A 5 -14.44 -10.06 -21.07
C THR A 5 -13.68 -11.37 -21.38
N ILE A 6 -14.41 -12.44 -21.75
CA ILE A 6 -13.83 -13.74 -22.09
C ILE A 6 -14.34 -14.15 -23.46
N VAL A 7 -13.44 -14.31 -24.39
CA VAL A 7 -13.73 -14.72 -25.78
C VAL A 7 -12.98 -16.02 -26.07
N ILE A 8 -13.58 -16.93 -26.82
CA ILE A 8 -12.91 -18.15 -27.28
C ILE A 8 -12.21 -17.83 -28.62
N ASP A 9 -10.90 -17.95 -28.63
CA ASP A 9 -10.11 -17.83 -29.84
C ASP A 9 -10.49 -18.94 -30.84
N GLU A 10 -10.84 -18.56 -32.05
CA GLU A 10 -11.35 -19.49 -33.07
C GLU A 10 -10.28 -20.50 -33.54
N ASP A 11 -9.02 -20.11 -33.55
CA ASP A 11 -7.92 -20.93 -34.01
C ASP A 11 -7.41 -21.89 -32.95
N SER A 12 -7.12 -21.41 -31.76
CA SER A 12 -6.54 -22.22 -30.67
C SER A 12 -7.59 -22.94 -29.82
N LYS A 13 -8.90 -22.58 -29.96
CA LYS A 13 -10.01 -23.04 -29.11
C LYS A 13 -9.80 -22.76 -27.61
N LYS A 14 -8.92 -21.81 -27.29
CA LYS A 14 -8.62 -21.43 -25.89
C LYS A 14 -9.36 -20.16 -25.52
N PRO A 15 -9.75 -20.00 -24.25
CA PRO A 15 -10.31 -18.73 -23.79
C PRO A 15 -9.23 -17.65 -23.72
N LEU A 16 -9.49 -16.51 -24.31
CA LEU A 16 -8.73 -15.27 -24.17
C LEU A 16 -9.47 -14.38 -23.18
N ILE A 17 -8.76 -13.87 -22.20
CA ILE A 17 -9.31 -12.96 -21.20
C ILE A 17 -8.75 -11.57 -21.48
N SER A 18 -9.63 -10.59 -21.69
CA SER A 18 -9.23 -9.20 -21.84
C SER A 18 -8.83 -8.62 -20.48
N GLU A 19 -7.55 -8.24 -20.33
CA GLU A 19 -7.05 -7.63 -19.09
C GLU A 19 -7.68 -6.25 -18.85
N GLU A 20 -8.05 -5.53 -19.92
CA GLU A 20 -8.67 -4.21 -19.83
C GLU A 20 -10.12 -4.27 -19.31
N LEU A 21 -10.86 -5.32 -19.70
CA LEU A 21 -12.26 -5.51 -19.30
C LEU A 21 -12.39 -6.34 -18.02
N CYS A 22 -11.32 -7.02 -17.61
CA CYS A 22 -11.32 -7.90 -16.44
C CYS A 22 -11.29 -7.09 -15.13
N SER A 23 -12.39 -7.17 -14.37
CA SER A 23 -12.48 -6.55 -13.04
C SER A 23 -11.79 -7.34 -11.93
N GLY A 24 -11.24 -8.52 -12.23
CA GLY A 24 -10.59 -9.37 -11.21
C GLY A 24 -11.55 -10.01 -10.20
N CYS A 25 -12.84 -10.10 -10.47
CA CYS A 25 -13.88 -10.56 -9.55
C CYS A 25 -13.78 -12.04 -9.12
N GLY A 26 -12.90 -12.84 -9.72
CA GLY A 26 -12.67 -14.25 -9.36
C GLY A 26 -13.79 -15.22 -9.76
N ILE A 27 -14.84 -14.78 -10.45
CA ILE A 27 -15.95 -15.66 -10.85
C ILE A 27 -15.46 -16.79 -11.76
N CYS A 28 -14.58 -16.47 -12.71
CA CYS A 28 -14.01 -17.43 -13.67
C CYS A 28 -13.19 -18.53 -12.97
N THR A 29 -12.40 -18.19 -11.95
CA THR A 29 -11.60 -19.15 -11.18
C THR A 29 -12.48 -20.11 -10.39
N ASN A 30 -13.54 -19.59 -9.75
CA ASN A 30 -14.49 -20.39 -8.96
C ASN A 30 -15.40 -21.27 -9.83
N ARG A 31 -15.65 -20.88 -11.09
CA ARG A 31 -16.51 -21.62 -12.03
C ARG A 31 -15.74 -22.60 -12.91
N CYS A 32 -14.42 -22.53 -12.97
CA CYS A 32 -13.60 -23.42 -13.79
C CYS A 32 -13.57 -24.83 -13.17
N PRO A 33 -14.17 -25.85 -13.81
CA PRO A 33 -14.22 -27.20 -13.25
C PRO A 33 -12.86 -27.89 -13.24
N PHE A 34 -11.88 -27.36 -13.98
CA PHE A 34 -10.55 -27.94 -14.12
C PHE A 34 -9.50 -27.19 -13.27
N GLY A 35 -9.87 -26.12 -12.56
CA GLY A 35 -8.91 -25.27 -11.83
C GLY A 35 -7.81 -24.67 -12.72
N ALA A 36 -8.10 -24.51 -14.03
CA ALA A 36 -7.11 -24.07 -15.01
C ALA A 36 -6.93 -22.54 -15.09
N ILE A 37 -7.75 -21.79 -14.36
CA ILE A 37 -7.70 -20.33 -14.34
C ILE A 37 -7.22 -19.91 -12.96
N THR A 38 -6.10 -19.19 -12.92
CA THR A 38 -5.57 -18.57 -11.72
C THR A 38 -5.48 -17.06 -11.97
N VAL A 39 -6.02 -16.27 -11.05
CA VAL A 39 -5.84 -14.83 -11.10
C VAL A 39 -4.53 -14.50 -10.39
N ILE A 40 -3.57 -13.97 -11.17
CA ILE A 40 -2.28 -13.54 -10.66
C ILE A 40 -2.41 -12.04 -10.43
N ASN A 41 -1.97 -11.54 -9.27
CA ASN A 41 -2.03 -10.12 -8.87
C ASN A 41 -3.43 -9.53 -8.63
N LEU A 42 -4.44 -10.35 -8.30
CA LEU A 42 -5.46 -9.79 -7.44
C LEU A 42 -4.73 -9.33 -6.17
N PRO A 43 -4.92 -8.10 -5.69
CA PRO A 43 -4.64 -7.85 -4.30
C PRO A 43 -5.46 -8.90 -3.53
N GLU A 44 -4.78 -9.85 -2.87
CA GLU A 44 -5.40 -10.64 -1.80
C GLU A 44 -6.20 -9.64 -0.99
N ALA A 45 -7.42 -10.00 -0.58
CA ALA A 45 -8.29 -9.10 0.18
C ALA A 45 -7.40 -8.45 1.22
N LEU A 46 -7.05 -7.18 0.96
CA LEU A 46 -6.02 -6.49 1.71
C LEU A 46 -6.46 -6.58 3.15
N GLU A 47 -5.69 -7.24 3.96
CA GLU A 47 -5.88 -7.33 5.39
C GLU A 47 -6.14 -5.92 5.93
N GLU A 48 -6.56 -5.75 7.13
CA GLU A 48 -6.93 -4.47 7.71
C GLU A 48 -5.98 -3.33 7.32
N PRO A 49 -6.48 -2.16 6.92
CA PRO A 49 -5.63 -1.04 6.52
C PRO A 49 -4.75 -0.60 7.71
N ILE A 50 -3.49 -0.32 7.45
CA ILE A 50 -2.57 0.19 8.49
C ILE A 50 -2.85 1.65 8.85
N HIS A 51 -3.49 2.39 7.95
CA HIS A 51 -3.92 3.77 8.21
C HIS A 51 -5.15 4.14 7.38
N ARG A 52 -6.09 4.83 8.04
CA ARG A 52 -7.32 5.35 7.41
C ARG A 52 -7.58 6.76 7.92
N TYR A 53 -7.88 7.69 7.02
CA TYR A 53 -8.20 9.08 7.40
C TYR A 53 -9.62 9.26 7.93
N GLY A 54 -10.54 8.38 7.57
CA GLY A 54 -11.94 8.45 8.01
C GLY A 54 -12.82 7.43 7.31
N GLN A 55 -14.12 7.45 7.62
CA GLN A 55 -15.08 6.58 6.97
C GLN A 55 -15.16 6.90 5.47
N ASN A 56 -15.00 5.88 4.62
CA ASN A 56 -15.00 6.01 3.15
C ASN A 56 -13.95 6.97 2.60
N GLN A 57 -12.86 7.19 3.33
CA GLN A 57 -11.71 7.97 2.89
C GLN A 57 -10.55 7.04 2.50
N PHE A 58 -9.44 7.65 2.10
CA PHE A 58 -8.24 6.95 1.70
C PHE A 58 -7.77 5.96 2.78
N GLU A 59 -7.40 4.77 2.33
CA GLU A 59 -6.85 3.68 3.14
C GLU A 59 -5.47 3.30 2.64
N LEU A 60 -4.54 3.08 3.56
CA LEU A 60 -3.20 2.59 3.29
C LEU A 60 -3.05 1.19 3.87
N PHE A 61 -2.64 0.23 3.06
CA PHE A 61 -2.58 -1.19 3.45
C PHE A 61 -1.16 -1.71 3.71
N GLY A 62 -0.13 -1.01 3.30
CA GLY A 62 1.25 -1.49 3.50
C GLY A 62 2.28 -0.37 3.51
N LEU A 63 3.43 -0.67 4.13
CA LEU A 63 4.62 0.16 4.10
C LEU A 63 5.75 -0.57 3.36
N PRO A 64 6.63 0.16 2.66
CA PRO A 64 7.79 -0.44 2.03
C PRO A 64 8.76 -0.95 3.09
N THR A 65 9.43 -2.07 2.81
CA THR A 65 10.53 -2.54 3.64
C THR A 65 11.75 -1.66 3.45
N LEU A 66 12.21 -1.04 4.52
CA LEU A 66 13.42 -0.24 4.54
C LEU A 66 14.61 -1.15 4.78
N LYS A 67 15.69 -0.94 4.00
CA LYS A 67 16.97 -1.62 4.19
C LYS A 67 18.04 -0.58 4.37
N GLU A 68 18.83 -0.72 5.42
CA GLU A 68 19.94 0.18 5.70
C GLU A 68 20.92 0.24 4.52
N GLY A 69 21.43 1.42 4.22
CA GLY A 69 22.35 1.66 3.10
C GLY A 69 21.72 1.62 1.70
N ASN A 70 20.44 1.35 1.57
CA ASN A 70 19.74 1.30 0.29
C ASN A 70 18.83 2.52 0.07
N VAL A 71 18.57 2.82 -1.21
CA VAL A 71 17.58 3.82 -1.62
C VAL A 71 16.30 3.12 -2.01
N VAL A 72 15.19 3.51 -1.38
CA VAL A 72 13.86 2.99 -1.70
C VAL A 72 13.07 4.03 -2.49
N GLY A 73 12.66 3.69 -3.71
CA GLY A 73 11.83 4.53 -4.57
C GLY A 73 10.35 4.18 -4.44
N LEU A 74 9.50 5.19 -4.18
CA LEU A 74 8.04 5.05 -4.19
C LEU A 74 7.48 5.51 -5.53
N LEU A 75 7.00 4.56 -6.34
CA LEU A 75 6.40 4.83 -7.65
C LEU A 75 4.89 4.58 -7.56
N GLY A 76 4.12 5.39 -8.27
CA GLY A 76 2.67 5.25 -8.34
C GLY A 76 1.97 6.55 -8.74
N GLN A 77 0.70 6.44 -9.10
CA GLN A 77 -0.15 7.57 -9.48
C GLN A 77 -0.36 8.56 -8.31
N ASN A 78 -0.85 9.76 -8.60
CA ASN A 78 -1.22 10.71 -7.58
C ASN A 78 -2.42 10.18 -6.77
N GLY A 79 -2.40 10.41 -5.46
CA GLY A 79 -3.45 9.93 -4.56
C GLY A 79 -3.26 8.52 -3.99
N ILE A 80 -2.28 7.71 -4.49
CA ILE A 80 -2.06 6.32 -4.03
C ILE A 80 -1.46 6.19 -2.60
N GLY A 81 -1.15 7.32 -1.95
CA GLY A 81 -0.66 7.30 -0.57
C GLY A 81 0.84 7.51 -0.38
N LYS A 82 1.59 7.87 -1.43
CA LYS A 82 3.05 8.13 -1.30
C LYS A 82 3.38 9.12 -0.17
N SER A 83 2.64 10.23 -0.10
CA SER A 83 2.85 11.23 0.95
C SER A 83 2.48 10.72 2.34
N THR A 84 1.45 9.89 2.45
CA THR A 84 1.05 9.24 3.70
C THR A 84 2.16 8.30 4.20
N ILE A 85 2.72 7.47 3.29
CA ILE A 85 3.87 6.60 3.59
C ILE A 85 5.05 7.43 4.10
N MET A 86 5.39 8.52 3.40
CA MET A 86 6.50 9.40 3.81
C MET A 86 6.26 10.03 5.18
N ASN A 87 5.03 10.45 5.48
CA ASN A 87 4.67 11.01 6.78
C ASN A 87 4.77 9.97 7.91
N ILE A 88 4.36 8.74 7.66
CA ILE A 88 4.51 7.65 8.63
C ILE A 88 5.98 7.32 8.87
N LEU A 89 6.76 7.15 7.81
CA LEU A 89 8.18 6.83 7.91
C LEU A 89 8.99 7.99 8.51
N SER A 90 8.57 9.24 8.34
CA SER A 90 9.22 10.39 8.99
C SER A 90 8.83 10.59 10.45
N GLY A 91 7.89 9.81 10.97
CA GLY A 91 7.38 9.96 12.33
C GLY A 91 6.39 11.13 12.51
N THR A 92 6.04 11.81 11.42
CA THR A 92 5.09 12.94 11.47
C THR A 92 3.64 12.46 11.64
N LEU A 93 3.35 11.24 11.19
CA LEU A 93 2.04 10.60 11.27
C LEU A 93 2.17 9.23 11.93
N ILE A 94 1.43 9.01 13.01
CA ILE A 94 1.30 7.68 13.62
C ILE A 94 0.13 6.96 12.93
N PRO A 95 0.33 5.76 12.36
CA PRO A 95 -0.75 5.02 11.74
C PRO A 95 -1.78 4.56 12.77
N ASN A 96 -3.05 4.51 12.37
CA ASN A 96 -4.16 4.19 13.28
C ASN A 96 -4.67 2.74 13.17
N LEU A 97 -3.96 1.88 12.41
CA LEU A 97 -4.29 0.47 12.21
C LEU A 97 -5.77 0.25 11.79
N GLY A 98 -6.25 1.12 10.90
CA GLY A 98 -7.62 1.06 10.36
C GLY A 98 -8.71 1.70 11.22
N ASP A 99 -8.45 2.01 12.48
CA ASP A 99 -9.40 2.67 13.37
C ASP A 99 -9.12 4.17 13.46
N TYR A 100 -9.83 4.96 12.64
CA TYR A 100 -9.67 6.41 12.58
C TYR A 100 -10.21 7.15 13.81
N GLN A 101 -10.92 6.48 14.71
CA GLN A 101 -11.41 7.05 15.96
C GLN A 101 -10.43 6.87 17.11
N LYS A 102 -9.45 5.97 16.95
CA LYS A 102 -8.44 5.65 17.95
C LYS A 102 -7.14 6.39 17.67
N GLU A 103 -6.61 7.07 18.66
CA GLU A 103 -5.25 7.58 18.64
C GLU A 103 -4.28 6.48 19.13
N ASN A 104 -3.52 5.91 18.21
CA ASN A 104 -2.50 4.92 18.52
C ASN A 104 -1.21 5.59 19.00
N LYS A 105 -0.44 4.85 19.77
CA LYS A 105 0.92 5.21 20.19
C LYS A 105 1.94 4.39 19.39
N TRP A 106 3.19 4.82 19.40
CA TRP A 106 4.26 4.07 18.74
C TRP A 106 4.40 2.63 19.27
N ASP A 107 4.04 2.37 20.54
CA ASP A 107 4.07 1.02 21.11
C ASP A 107 3.10 0.08 20.42
N ASP A 108 1.89 0.55 20.08
CA ASP A 108 0.89 -0.24 19.36
C ASP A 108 1.39 -0.59 17.94
N ILE A 109 2.11 0.34 17.31
CA ILE A 109 2.68 0.15 15.97
C ILE A 109 3.86 -0.82 16.00
N ILE A 110 4.73 -0.71 16.99
CA ILE A 110 5.88 -1.60 17.18
C ILE A 110 5.39 -3.03 17.44
N GLU A 111 4.32 -3.19 18.22
CA GLU A 111 3.73 -4.50 18.48
C GLU A 111 3.07 -5.09 17.24
N TYR A 112 2.36 -4.28 16.45
CA TYR A 112 1.77 -4.70 15.17
C TYR A 112 2.81 -5.23 14.18
N TYR A 113 3.96 -4.56 14.08
CA TYR A 113 5.07 -4.97 13.19
C TYR A 113 6.05 -5.97 13.82
N LYS A 114 5.67 -6.63 14.93
CA LYS A 114 6.52 -7.59 15.63
C LYS A 114 7.05 -8.68 14.72
N GLY A 115 8.37 -8.88 14.74
CA GLY A 115 9.04 -9.86 13.90
C GLY A 115 9.37 -9.38 12.48
N SER A 116 9.02 -8.15 12.10
CA SER A 116 9.37 -7.56 10.81
C SER A 116 10.53 -6.55 10.92
N ALA A 117 11.14 -6.20 9.78
CA ALA A 117 12.18 -5.16 9.74
C ALA A 117 11.64 -3.77 10.17
N LEU A 118 10.35 -3.52 9.97
CA LEU A 118 9.71 -2.27 10.39
C LEU A 118 9.58 -2.13 11.90
N GLN A 119 9.57 -3.24 12.65
CA GLN A 119 9.60 -3.19 14.11
C GLN A 119 10.84 -2.45 14.62
N ASN A 120 12.03 -2.85 14.15
CA ASN A 120 13.29 -2.22 14.55
C ASN A 120 13.29 -0.74 14.16
N TYR A 121 12.90 -0.44 12.91
CA TYR A 121 12.83 0.92 12.42
C TYR A 121 11.94 1.83 13.30
N PHE A 122 10.73 1.40 13.64
CA PHE A 122 9.84 2.19 14.49
C PHE A 122 10.29 2.27 15.94
N THR A 123 11.02 1.26 16.42
CA THR A 123 11.66 1.29 17.74
C THR A 123 12.74 2.37 17.79
N ASP A 124 13.62 2.39 16.80
CA ASP A 124 14.70 3.38 16.70
C ASP A 124 14.14 4.79 16.48
N LEU A 125 13.06 4.91 15.68
CA LEU A 125 12.35 6.18 15.47
C LEU A 125 11.73 6.71 16.78
N LYS A 126 11.08 5.85 17.56
CA LYS A 126 10.49 6.20 18.86
C LYS A 126 11.56 6.64 19.85
N ASN A 127 12.67 5.91 19.92
CA ASN A 127 13.77 6.18 20.84
C ASN A 127 14.64 7.37 20.40
N GLN A 128 14.42 7.92 19.21
CA GLN A 128 15.24 8.97 18.58
C GLN A 128 16.68 8.52 18.27
N ASP A 129 16.89 7.21 18.12
CA ASP A 129 18.18 6.63 17.74
C ASP A 129 18.50 6.92 16.25
N ILE A 130 17.46 7.15 15.43
CA ILE A 130 17.59 7.61 14.05
C ILE A 130 17.11 9.04 13.89
N LYS A 131 17.86 9.84 13.11
CA LYS A 131 17.48 11.20 12.75
C LYS A 131 16.86 11.22 11.37
N VAL A 132 15.55 11.49 11.31
CA VAL A 132 14.83 11.60 10.05
C VAL A 132 14.82 13.05 9.57
N VAL A 133 15.18 13.25 8.29
CA VAL A 133 15.07 14.55 7.62
C VAL A 133 14.02 14.43 6.51
N HIS A 134 12.93 15.14 6.67
CA HIS A 134 11.83 15.18 5.70
C HIS A 134 11.92 16.45 4.86
N LYS A 135 12.11 16.29 3.53
CA LYS A 135 12.07 17.41 2.59
C LYS A 135 10.61 17.73 2.24
N PRO A 136 10.08 18.92 2.59
CA PRO A 136 8.71 19.30 2.24
C PRO A 136 8.56 19.52 0.74
N GLN A 137 7.38 19.20 0.19
CA GLN A 137 7.07 19.42 -1.23
C GLN A 137 6.94 20.90 -1.60
N MET A 138 6.54 21.76 -0.66
CA MET A 138 6.37 23.20 -0.89
C MET A 138 7.70 23.92 -0.78
N VAL A 139 8.28 24.24 -1.90
CA VAL A 139 9.56 24.99 -2.01
C VAL A 139 9.44 26.41 -1.42
N ASP A 140 8.25 26.98 -1.42
CA ASP A 140 7.95 28.34 -0.90
C ASP A 140 8.18 28.50 0.61
N LYS A 141 8.26 27.40 1.35
CA LYS A 141 8.56 27.41 2.79
C LYS A 141 10.05 27.32 3.11
N LEU A 142 10.90 26.98 2.13
CA LEU A 142 12.35 26.84 2.32
C LEU A 142 13.06 28.12 2.78
N PRO A 143 12.72 29.34 2.29
CA PRO A 143 13.44 30.55 2.72
C PRO A 143 13.23 30.91 4.20
N LYS A 144 12.22 30.35 4.86
CA LYS A 144 11.92 30.62 6.28
C LYS A 144 12.67 29.72 7.25
N VAL A 145 13.28 28.64 6.75
CA VAL A 145 13.98 27.62 7.56
C VAL A 145 15.49 27.73 7.44
N VAL A 146 15.98 28.33 6.36
CA VAL A 146 17.41 28.56 6.13
C VAL A 146 17.73 30.01 6.50
N LYS A 147 18.08 30.22 7.76
CA LYS A 147 18.81 31.40 8.25
C LYS A 147 20.19 30.99 8.66
#